data_d940717b59249dcff3fb70886a11cbd4
#
_entry.id   d940717b59249dcff3fb70886a11cbd4
#
_cell.length_a   1.000
_cell.length_b   1.000
_cell.length_c   1.000
_cell.angle_alpha   90.00
_cell.angle_beta   90.00
_cell.angle_gamma   90.00
#
_symmetry.space_group_name_H-M   'P 1'
#
loop_
_entity.id
_entity.type
_entity.pdbx_description
1 polymer ?
#
loop_
_entity_poly.entity_id
_entity_poly.type
_entity_poly.pdbx_seq_one_letter_code
_entity_poly.pdbx_strand_id
1 'polypeptide(L)'
;MTTAPPAAAPAAPAVARPAPRTLTIGGTAYPVFLPSIRDPRLHVASVIITVHVLGQVGLGFWVSVPQILAAILTCAILEVSITFQQSRAFVWPASAMLTGSGVALIMRVVGTPPGQPWSTYAWYVFAVVAGLSLLSKYVIRYKGSHVFNPSNIGLVVAFLVLGSSRAEPLDFWWAPLNVWMLAAYAVITAGGLLITRRLRLLGLAAAFWVTFALALGVLAASGHSMVARWSFAPVTGLDFWRVIVTSPEVLIFLFFMITDPKTVPTGQVGRVAFGVLVAIVSTLLMAPQTDEFGTKVALLSGLVVMCAVRPLLDRLVPEPKSGADDLRRFIRRLSLRTPLRAAAAALVVLALGGGIVLAGTPARGQVFANSSEILGRLPAQVDPSTLPAVTIGQDVADFDPTLASGGMTAVVVTLAQNLEFENQALLRRDGAILLAVDHGDRLLEMQQRLSAVQAGGAVELAHYRFDSIHATLLIPFGKQDGFSIGLQAQGTMVGETYDAAGSRTGQTSGPFNLTFAVRRATGDRWLNVGVLPAPPG
;
A
#
# COMPACT_ATOMS: atom_id res chain seq x y z
N MET A 1 -4.67 -73.01 27.75
CA MET A 1 -5.36 -71.88 28.41
C MET A 1 -5.24 -70.64 27.48
N THR A 2 -6.25 -70.45 26.67
CA THR A 2 -6.37 -69.32 25.76
C THR A 2 -7.09 -68.18 26.50
N THR A 3 -6.37 -67.11 26.78
CA THR A 3 -6.93 -65.89 27.39
C THR A 3 -7.74 -65.13 26.36
N ALA A 4 -9.03 -64.88 26.62
CA ALA A 4 -9.90 -64.07 25.82
C ALA A 4 -9.42 -62.59 25.83
N PRO A 5 -9.56 -61.84 24.71
CA PRO A 5 -9.20 -60.43 24.66
C PRO A 5 -10.15 -59.60 25.54
N PRO A 6 -9.64 -58.52 26.18
CA PRO A 6 -10.47 -57.66 27.03
C PRO A 6 -11.59 -56.97 26.22
N ALA A 7 -12.79 -56.95 26.81
CA ALA A 7 -13.96 -56.31 26.24
C ALA A 7 -13.70 -54.81 25.95
N ALA A 8 -14.04 -54.36 24.75
CA ALA A 8 -13.95 -52.97 24.35
C ALA A 8 -14.78 -52.08 25.28
N ALA A 9 -14.19 -51.01 25.81
CA ALA A 9 -14.86 -50.04 26.62
C ALA A 9 -16.02 -49.39 25.82
N PRO A 10 -17.16 -49.08 26.45
CA PRO A 10 -18.29 -48.46 25.76
C PRO A 10 -17.87 -47.10 25.21
N ALA A 11 -18.15 -46.89 23.93
CA ALA A 11 -17.91 -45.63 23.24
C ALA A 11 -18.66 -44.51 24.00
N ALA A 12 -17.95 -43.45 24.38
CA ALA A 12 -18.54 -42.27 24.99
C ALA A 12 -19.68 -41.74 24.11
N PRO A 13 -20.83 -41.32 24.67
CA PRO A 13 -21.94 -40.83 23.88
C PRO A 13 -21.47 -39.66 23.04
N ALA A 14 -21.70 -39.76 21.73
CA ALA A 14 -21.44 -38.65 20.79
C ALA A 14 -22.25 -37.43 21.23
N VAL A 15 -21.59 -36.38 21.64
CA VAL A 15 -22.23 -35.09 21.96
C VAL A 15 -23.01 -34.66 20.72
N ALA A 16 -24.34 -34.73 20.79
CA ALA A 16 -25.22 -34.36 19.71
C ALA A 16 -24.92 -32.89 19.33
N ARG A 17 -24.43 -32.67 18.13
CA ARG A 17 -24.27 -31.31 17.60
C ARG A 17 -25.66 -30.68 17.52
N PRO A 18 -25.88 -29.46 18.04
CA PRO A 18 -27.14 -28.79 17.91
C PRO A 18 -27.55 -28.74 16.44
N ALA A 19 -28.84 -29.01 16.17
CA ALA A 19 -29.39 -28.99 14.81
C ALA A 19 -29.07 -27.62 14.16
N PRO A 20 -28.64 -27.58 12.90
CA PRO A 20 -28.36 -26.32 12.20
C PRO A 20 -29.63 -25.49 12.15
N ARG A 21 -29.47 -24.14 12.32
CA ARG A 21 -30.60 -23.23 12.07
C ARG A 21 -31.04 -23.38 10.63
N THR A 22 -32.32 -23.30 10.37
CA THR A 22 -32.88 -23.40 9.01
C THR A 22 -33.57 -22.11 8.62
N LEU A 23 -33.43 -21.74 7.35
CA LEU A 23 -34.17 -20.65 6.70
C LEU A 23 -35.09 -21.28 5.67
N THR A 24 -36.42 -21.03 5.79
CA THR A 24 -37.40 -21.56 4.86
C THR A 24 -37.70 -20.54 3.76
N ILE A 25 -37.44 -20.91 2.51
CA ILE A 25 -37.70 -20.09 1.33
C ILE A 25 -38.56 -20.91 0.36
N GLY A 26 -39.73 -20.41 -0.01
CA GLY A 26 -40.61 -21.10 -0.93
C GLY A 26 -41.01 -22.51 -0.49
N GLY A 27 -41.17 -22.74 0.84
CA GLY A 27 -41.50 -24.05 1.41
C GLY A 27 -40.33 -25.01 1.58
N THR A 28 -39.14 -24.66 1.10
CA THR A 28 -37.93 -25.49 1.25
C THR A 28 -37.07 -24.97 2.40
N ALA A 29 -36.66 -25.84 3.32
CA ALA A 29 -35.81 -25.50 4.46
C ALA A 29 -34.32 -25.64 4.08
N TYR A 30 -33.58 -24.58 4.18
CA TYR A 30 -32.15 -24.54 3.92
C TYR A 30 -31.37 -24.39 5.22
N PRO A 31 -30.31 -25.18 5.45
CA PRO A 31 -29.46 -25.04 6.64
C PRO A 31 -28.65 -23.76 6.60
N VAL A 32 -28.52 -23.09 7.77
CA VAL A 32 -27.77 -21.84 7.95
C VAL A 32 -26.62 -22.10 8.92
N PHE A 33 -25.39 -21.88 8.46
CA PHE A 33 -24.18 -22.03 9.25
C PHE A 33 -23.59 -20.65 9.61
N LEU A 34 -23.64 -20.32 10.89
CA LEU A 34 -23.03 -19.10 11.44
C LEU A 34 -21.69 -19.42 12.09
N PRO A 35 -20.71 -18.48 12.08
CA PRO A 35 -19.44 -18.68 12.75
C PRO A 35 -19.64 -18.67 14.27
N SER A 36 -18.83 -19.45 14.98
CA SER A 36 -18.73 -19.36 16.44
C SER A 36 -17.98 -18.10 16.84
N ILE A 37 -18.30 -17.50 18.00
CA ILE A 37 -17.58 -16.37 18.58
C ILE A 37 -16.07 -16.69 18.75
N ARG A 38 -15.73 -17.98 18.89
CA ARG A 38 -14.34 -18.44 18.98
C ARG A 38 -13.65 -18.59 17.62
N ASP A 39 -14.33 -18.32 16.51
CA ASP A 39 -13.74 -18.42 15.17
C ASP A 39 -12.61 -17.38 15.01
N PRO A 40 -11.37 -17.80 14.70
CA PRO A 40 -10.26 -16.87 14.50
C PRO A 40 -10.52 -15.80 13.44
N ARG A 41 -11.35 -16.11 12.43
CA ARG A 41 -11.72 -15.17 11.36
C ARG A 41 -12.49 -13.96 11.89
N LEU A 42 -13.33 -14.13 12.93
CA LEU A 42 -14.03 -13.01 13.57
C LEU A 42 -13.06 -12.12 14.36
N HIS A 43 -12.00 -12.69 14.95
CA HIS A 43 -10.98 -11.89 15.62
C HIS A 43 -10.14 -11.09 14.62
N VAL A 44 -9.79 -11.69 13.47
CA VAL A 44 -9.15 -10.94 12.37
C VAL A 44 -10.06 -9.83 11.89
N ALA A 45 -11.35 -10.12 11.66
CA ALA A 45 -12.33 -9.13 11.23
C ALA A 45 -12.44 -7.95 12.22
N SER A 46 -12.48 -8.23 13.53
CA SER A 46 -12.56 -7.15 14.53
C SER A 46 -11.34 -6.22 14.49
N VAL A 47 -10.13 -6.76 14.32
CA VAL A 47 -8.92 -5.95 14.17
C VAL A 47 -8.99 -5.09 12.91
N ILE A 48 -9.29 -5.70 11.76
CA ILE A 48 -9.32 -4.98 10.48
C ILE A 48 -10.43 -3.91 10.46
N ILE A 49 -11.63 -4.22 10.99
CA ILE A 49 -12.71 -3.24 11.11
C ILE A 49 -12.29 -2.08 12.01
N THR A 50 -11.63 -2.36 13.14
CA THR A 50 -11.13 -1.31 14.02
C THR A 50 -10.10 -0.42 13.30
N VAL A 51 -9.19 -1.00 12.51
CA VAL A 51 -8.24 -0.22 11.70
C VAL A 51 -8.95 0.62 10.65
N HIS A 52 -9.99 0.10 9.96
CA HIS A 52 -10.82 0.90 9.05
C HIS A 52 -11.50 2.08 9.76
N VAL A 53 -12.06 1.86 10.95
CA VAL A 53 -12.68 2.94 11.75
C VAL A 53 -11.64 3.99 12.14
N LEU A 54 -10.49 3.57 12.66
CA LEU A 54 -9.38 4.49 12.98
C LEU A 54 -8.90 5.25 11.74
N GLY A 55 -8.85 4.56 10.60
CA GLY A 55 -8.53 5.15 9.30
C GLY A 55 -9.47 6.26 8.90
N GLN A 56 -10.78 6.04 9.03
CA GLN A 56 -11.79 7.03 8.66
C GLN A 56 -11.91 8.20 9.65
N VAL A 57 -11.78 7.91 10.96
CA VAL A 57 -12.06 8.92 11.99
C VAL A 57 -10.82 9.74 12.36
N GLY A 58 -9.65 9.11 12.41
CA GLY A 58 -8.45 9.73 12.97
C GLY A 58 -7.23 9.80 12.06
N LEU A 59 -7.11 8.87 11.10
CA LEU A 59 -5.96 8.79 10.20
C LEU A 59 -6.26 9.36 8.81
N GLY A 60 -7.54 9.58 8.47
CA GLY A 60 -7.98 10.16 7.21
C GLY A 60 -7.58 9.30 6.01
N PHE A 61 -7.91 8.01 6.01
CA PHE A 61 -7.59 7.11 4.91
C PHE A 61 -8.22 7.55 3.59
N TRP A 62 -7.47 7.44 2.52
CA TRP A 62 -7.88 7.81 1.16
C TRP A 62 -8.72 6.71 0.50
N VAL A 63 -9.72 6.26 1.22
CA VAL A 63 -10.71 5.29 0.77
C VAL A 63 -12.06 5.64 1.38
N SER A 64 -13.12 5.61 0.60
CA SER A 64 -14.45 5.95 1.09
C SER A 64 -15.19 4.73 1.67
N VAL A 65 -16.18 4.98 2.52
CA VAL A 65 -17.04 3.92 3.09
C VAL A 65 -17.77 3.12 1.99
N PRO A 66 -18.35 3.74 0.92
CA PRO A 66 -18.91 2.99 -0.19
C PRO A 66 -17.89 2.09 -0.92
N GLN A 67 -16.64 2.52 -1.08
CA GLN A 67 -15.58 1.69 -1.67
C GLN A 67 -15.28 0.47 -0.79
N ILE A 68 -15.14 0.65 0.53
CA ILE A 68 -14.94 -0.44 1.50
C ILE A 68 -16.12 -1.42 1.45
N LEU A 69 -17.34 -0.91 1.50
CA LEU A 69 -18.55 -1.74 1.46
C LEU A 69 -18.68 -2.47 0.12
N ALA A 70 -18.36 -1.84 -1.02
CA ALA A 70 -18.38 -2.48 -2.33
C ALA A 70 -17.46 -3.69 -2.38
N ALA A 71 -16.22 -3.58 -1.88
CA ALA A 71 -15.29 -4.70 -1.81
C ALA A 71 -15.83 -5.86 -0.93
N ILE A 72 -16.30 -5.53 0.28
CA ILE A 72 -16.77 -6.54 1.24
C ILE A 72 -18.04 -7.23 0.75
N LEU A 73 -19.03 -6.46 0.28
CA LEU A 73 -20.31 -6.99 -0.17
C LEU A 73 -20.17 -7.82 -1.45
N THR A 74 -19.36 -7.39 -2.41
CA THR A 74 -19.06 -8.18 -3.61
C THR A 74 -18.51 -9.55 -3.25
N CYS A 75 -17.51 -9.61 -2.38
CA CYS A 75 -16.96 -10.88 -1.91
C CYS A 75 -18.01 -11.72 -1.16
N ALA A 76 -18.81 -11.10 -0.29
CA ALA A 76 -19.83 -11.81 0.47
C ALA A 76 -20.90 -12.42 -0.45
N ILE A 77 -21.41 -11.66 -1.41
CA ILE A 77 -22.43 -12.11 -2.36
C ILE A 77 -21.89 -13.26 -3.22
N LEU A 78 -20.68 -13.13 -3.76
CA LEU A 78 -20.06 -14.19 -4.57
C LEU A 78 -19.86 -15.48 -3.77
N GLU A 79 -19.33 -15.39 -2.54
CA GLU A 79 -19.11 -16.58 -1.68
C GLU A 79 -20.42 -17.27 -1.32
N VAL A 80 -21.46 -16.50 -0.93
CA VAL A 80 -22.77 -17.06 -0.61
C VAL A 80 -23.38 -17.72 -1.85
N SER A 81 -23.30 -17.10 -3.01
CA SER A 81 -23.81 -17.65 -4.27
C SER A 81 -23.12 -18.96 -4.64
N ILE A 82 -21.78 -18.99 -4.59
CA ILE A 82 -20.99 -20.18 -4.91
C ILE A 82 -21.28 -21.31 -3.92
N THR A 83 -21.24 -21.02 -2.61
CA THR A 83 -21.47 -22.04 -1.56
C THR A 83 -22.90 -22.55 -1.57
N PHE A 84 -23.89 -21.70 -1.86
CA PHE A 84 -25.28 -22.10 -2.00
C PHE A 84 -25.49 -23.03 -3.20
N GLN A 85 -24.87 -22.73 -4.35
CA GLN A 85 -24.95 -23.62 -5.52
C GLN A 85 -24.32 -25.00 -5.24
N GLN A 86 -23.22 -25.05 -4.49
CA GLN A 86 -22.48 -26.28 -4.19
C GLN A 86 -23.13 -27.13 -3.11
N SER A 87 -23.68 -26.51 -2.06
CA SER A 87 -24.09 -27.22 -0.84
C SER A 87 -25.58 -27.07 -0.49
N ARG A 88 -26.32 -26.21 -1.22
CA ARG A 88 -27.72 -25.84 -0.90
C ARG A 88 -27.87 -25.37 0.56
N ALA A 89 -26.89 -24.67 1.07
CA ALA A 89 -26.84 -24.17 2.44
C ALA A 89 -26.34 -22.72 2.46
N PHE A 90 -26.84 -21.93 3.39
CA PHE A 90 -26.34 -20.58 3.65
C PHE A 90 -25.18 -20.65 4.64
N VAL A 91 -23.98 -20.36 4.17
CA VAL A 91 -22.78 -20.31 5.01
C VAL A 91 -22.37 -18.85 5.17
N TRP A 92 -22.18 -18.40 6.42
CA TRP A 92 -21.69 -17.04 6.66
C TRP A 92 -20.34 -16.79 5.98
N PRO A 93 -20.20 -15.78 5.09
CA PRO A 93 -19.05 -15.62 4.21
C PRO A 93 -17.86 -14.93 4.89
N ALA A 94 -17.52 -15.28 6.15
CA ALA A 94 -16.48 -14.60 6.92
C ALA A 94 -15.14 -14.54 6.19
N SER A 95 -14.73 -15.61 5.52
CA SER A 95 -13.45 -15.64 4.78
C SER A 95 -13.46 -14.72 3.55
N ALA A 96 -14.60 -14.62 2.87
CA ALA A 96 -14.75 -13.73 1.71
C ALA A 96 -14.82 -12.26 2.12
N MET A 97 -15.55 -11.96 3.19
CA MET A 97 -15.61 -10.61 3.75
C MET A 97 -14.21 -10.12 4.17
N LEU A 98 -13.38 -11.01 4.74
CA LEU A 98 -11.98 -10.70 5.04
C LEU A 98 -11.16 -10.43 3.78
N THR A 99 -11.41 -11.15 2.68
CA THR A 99 -10.72 -10.87 1.40
C THR A 99 -11.08 -9.49 0.89
N GLY A 100 -12.37 -9.14 0.84
CA GLY A 100 -12.82 -7.81 0.43
C GLY A 100 -12.31 -6.69 1.34
N SER A 101 -12.37 -6.90 2.66
CA SER A 101 -11.85 -5.95 3.65
C SER A 101 -10.32 -5.76 3.52
N GLY A 102 -9.58 -6.83 3.25
CA GLY A 102 -8.14 -6.76 3.01
C GLY A 102 -7.78 -5.99 1.74
N VAL A 103 -8.57 -6.13 0.67
CA VAL A 103 -8.41 -5.31 -0.54
C VAL A 103 -8.66 -3.84 -0.22
N ALA A 104 -9.76 -3.53 0.47
CA ALA A 104 -10.13 -2.16 0.80
C ALA A 104 -9.18 -1.48 1.81
N LEU A 105 -8.47 -2.28 2.63
CA LEU A 105 -7.50 -1.75 3.60
C LEU A 105 -6.18 -1.34 2.95
N ILE A 106 -5.84 -1.96 1.81
CA ILE A 106 -4.50 -1.79 1.22
C ILE A 106 -4.55 -0.97 -0.08
N MET A 107 -5.68 -0.97 -0.79
CA MET A 107 -5.83 -0.27 -2.05
C MET A 107 -6.48 1.09 -1.88
N ARG A 108 -5.96 2.08 -2.59
CA ARG A 108 -6.66 3.32 -2.91
C ARG A 108 -6.80 3.48 -4.42
N VAL A 109 -7.81 4.22 -4.85
CA VAL A 109 -7.99 4.61 -6.25
C VAL A 109 -7.69 6.10 -6.36
N VAL A 110 -6.75 6.43 -7.25
CA VAL A 110 -6.35 7.83 -7.52
C VAL A 110 -7.54 8.63 -8.01
N GLY A 111 -7.71 9.85 -7.50
CA GLY A 111 -8.89 10.67 -7.76
C GLY A 111 -10.05 10.48 -6.78
N THR A 112 -9.93 9.59 -5.79
CA THR A 112 -10.91 9.54 -4.69
C THR A 112 -10.91 10.89 -3.97
N PRO A 113 -12.07 11.59 -3.88
CA PRO A 113 -12.12 12.92 -3.29
C PRO A 113 -11.71 12.93 -1.82
N PRO A 114 -10.77 13.80 -1.43
CA PRO A 114 -10.36 13.94 -0.05
C PRO A 114 -11.48 14.47 0.85
N GLY A 115 -11.51 14.02 2.10
CA GLY A 115 -12.48 14.48 3.10
C GLY A 115 -13.94 14.09 2.84
N GLN A 116 -14.20 13.29 1.81
CA GLN A 116 -15.54 12.83 1.45
C GLN A 116 -15.73 11.34 1.77
N PRO A 117 -15.97 10.96 3.02
CA PRO A 117 -16.03 9.56 3.44
C PRO A 117 -17.16 8.76 2.78
N TRP A 118 -18.16 9.43 2.20
CA TRP A 118 -19.30 8.83 1.52
C TRP A 118 -19.23 8.93 -0.01
N SER A 119 -18.08 9.31 -0.58
CA SER A 119 -17.90 9.36 -2.03
C SER A 119 -18.12 7.98 -2.65
N THR A 120 -18.89 7.94 -3.74
CA THR A 120 -19.08 6.74 -4.57
C THR A 120 -18.11 6.68 -5.74
N TYR A 121 -17.09 7.55 -5.76
CA TYR A 121 -16.10 7.58 -6.84
C TYR A 121 -15.43 6.20 -7.00
N ALA A 122 -15.43 5.70 -8.22
CA ALA A 122 -14.75 4.46 -8.63
C ALA A 122 -14.97 3.23 -7.71
N TRP A 123 -16.11 3.15 -7.00
CA TRP A 123 -16.46 2.00 -6.13
C TRP A 123 -16.39 0.65 -6.86
N TYR A 124 -16.68 0.66 -8.16
CA TYR A 124 -16.66 -0.54 -9.01
C TYR A 124 -15.26 -1.12 -9.16
N VAL A 125 -14.19 -0.32 -9.08
CA VAL A 125 -12.81 -0.81 -9.11
C VAL A 125 -12.57 -1.72 -7.90
N PHE A 126 -13.00 -1.29 -6.71
CA PHE A 126 -12.93 -2.09 -5.48
C PHE A 126 -13.75 -3.39 -5.61
N ALA A 127 -14.95 -3.31 -6.17
CA ALA A 127 -15.80 -4.48 -6.40
C ALA A 127 -15.13 -5.49 -7.34
N VAL A 128 -14.57 -5.03 -8.46
CA VAL A 128 -13.90 -5.89 -9.45
C VAL A 128 -12.63 -6.51 -8.86
N VAL A 129 -11.76 -5.72 -8.24
CA VAL A 129 -10.51 -6.23 -7.67
C VAL A 129 -10.79 -7.24 -6.55
N ALA A 130 -11.73 -6.93 -5.64
CA ALA A 130 -12.10 -7.83 -4.56
C ALA A 130 -12.78 -9.12 -5.08
N GLY A 131 -13.65 -9.00 -6.09
CA GLY A 131 -14.30 -10.14 -6.73
C GLY A 131 -13.29 -11.08 -7.40
N LEU A 132 -12.35 -10.56 -8.19
CA LEU A 132 -11.29 -11.34 -8.82
C LEU A 132 -10.34 -11.95 -7.77
N SER A 133 -10.02 -11.20 -6.71
CA SER A 133 -9.26 -11.70 -5.57
C SER A 133 -9.92 -12.93 -4.95
N LEU A 134 -11.22 -12.86 -4.70
CA LEU A 134 -11.97 -13.99 -4.15
C LEU A 134 -12.01 -15.18 -5.10
N LEU A 135 -12.26 -14.93 -6.40
CA LEU A 135 -12.33 -15.99 -7.42
C LEU A 135 -11.01 -16.75 -7.56
N SER A 136 -9.86 -16.11 -7.34
CA SER A 136 -8.55 -16.78 -7.33
C SER A 136 -8.50 -17.97 -6.36
N LYS A 137 -9.23 -17.90 -5.24
CA LYS A 137 -9.37 -18.95 -4.23
C LYS A 137 -10.01 -20.23 -4.78
N TYR A 138 -10.88 -20.11 -5.77
CA TYR A 138 -11.59 -21.23 -6.38
C TYR A 138 -10.88 -21.79 -7.59
N VAL A 139 -10.18 -20.95 -8.34
CA VAL A 139 -9.51 -21.31 -9.61
C VAL A 139 -8.11 -21.86 -9.34
N ILE A 140 -7.32 -21.21 -8.47
CA ILE A 140 -5.90 -21.57 -8.28
C ILE A 140 -5.75 -22.36 -6.97
N ARG A 141 -5.74 -23.69 -7.09
CA ARG A 141 -5.74 -24.60 -5.93
C ARG A 141 -4.62 -25.64 -6.00
N TYR A 142 -4.09 -25.98 -4.83
CA TYR A 142 -3.10 -27.04 -4.65
C TYR A 142 -3.46 -27.86 -3.41
N LYS A 143 -3.47 -29.20 -3.51
CA LYS A 143 -3.85 -30.12 -2.43
C LYS A 143 -5.16 -29.72 -1.72
N GLY A 144 -6.17 -29.28 -2.50
CA GLY A 144 -7.48 -28.93 -1.96
C GLY A 144 -7.60 -27.54 -1.31
N SER A 145 -6.50 -26.78 -1.18
CA SER A 145 -6.48 -25.40 -0.67
C SER A 145 -6.11 -24.39 -1.76
N HIS A 146 -6.46 -23.13 -1.57
CA HIS A 146 -5.95 -22.07 -2.44
C HIS A 146 -4.44 -21.91 -2.27
N VAL A 147 -3.76 -21.56 -3.36
CA VAL A 147 -2.29 -21.38 -3.39
C VAL A 147 -1.90 -20.03 -2.80
N PHE A 148 -2.58 -18.98 -3.19
CA PHE A 148 -2.27 -17.61 -2.81
C PHE A 148 -3.18 -17.11 -1.71
N ASN A 149 -2.71 -16.16 -0.91
CA ASN A 149 -3.61 -15.32 -0.12
C ASN A 149 -4.47 -14.50 -1.11
N PRO A 150 -5.81 -14.63 -1.07
CA PRO A 150 -6.65 -14.08 -2.14
C PRO A 150 -6.54 -12.55 -2.27
N SER A 151 -6.55 -11.81 -1.16
CA SER A 151 -6.41 -10.35 -1.20
C SER A 151 -5.04 -9.94 -1.74
N ASN A 152 -3.97 -10.64 -1.34
CA ASN A 152 -2.62 -10.31 -1.78
C ASN A 152 -2.43 -10.49 -3.30
N ILE A 153 -2.82 -11.63 -3.85
CA ILE A 153 -2.67 -11.86 -5.30
C ILE A 153 -3.51 -10.88 -6.11
N GLY A 154 -4.75 -10.61 -5.66
CA GLY A 154 -5.62 -9.65 -6.35
C GLY A 154 -5.07 -8.24 -6.32
N LEU A 155 -4.50 -7.79 -5.20
CA LEU A 155 -3.86 -6.48 -5.07
C LEU A 155 -2.63 -6.36 -5.97
N VAL A 156 -1.72 -7.35 -5.94
CA VAL A 156 -0.53 -7.34 -6.79
C VAL A 156 -0.90 -7.27 -8.27
N VAL A 157 -1.85 -8.10 -8.72
CA VAL A 157 -2.32 -8.06 -10.11
C VAL A 157 -2.97 -6.72 -10.43
N ALA A 158 -3.81 -6.18 -9.54
CA ALA A 158 -4.46 -4.88 -9.75
C ALA A 158 -3.44 -3.76 -9.88
N PHE A 159 -2.43 -3.68 -9.01
CA PHE A 159 -1.39 -2.66 -9.07
C PHE A 159 -0.53 -2.76 -10.33
N LEU A 160 -0.17 -3.98 -10.75
CA LEU A 160 0.60 -4.18 -11.98
C LEU A 160 -0.19 -3.86 -13.26
N VAL A 161 -1.51 -4.11 -13.25
CA VAL A 161 -2.36 -3.89 -14.44
C VAL A 161 -2.84 -2.44 -14.53
N LEU A 162 -3.25 -1.85 -13.39
CA LEU A 162 -3.80 -0.49 -13.36
C LEU A 162 -2.70 0.58 -13.31
N GLY A 163 -1.56 0.27 -12.70
CA GLY A 163 -0.47 1.21 -12.48
C GLY A 163 -0.75 2.24 -11.39
N SER A 164 0.30 2.97 -10.99
CA SER A 164 0.23 4.00 -9.94
C SER A 164 -0.69 5.18 -10.27
N SER A 165 -0.96 5.42 -11.55
CA SER A 165 -1.87 6.48 -11.98
C SER A 165 -3.36 6.21 -11.72
N ARG A 166 -3.74 4.96 -11.47
CA ARG A 166 -5.15 4.57 -11.25
C ARG A 166 -5.40 3.92 -9.91
N ALA A 167 -4.51 3.04 -9.48
CA ALA A 167 -4.64 2.34 -8.20
C ALA A 167 -3.27 2.14 -7.58
N GLU A 168 -3.18 2.37 -6.29
CA GLU A 168 -1.93 2.23 -5.56
C GLU A 168 -2.18 1.78 -4.13
N PRO A 169 -1.14 1.28 -3.45
CA PRO A 169 -1.22 0.98 -2.03
C PRO A 169 -1.54 2.24 -1.22
N LEU A 170 -2.47 2.12 -0.29
CA LEU A 170 -2.84 3.18 0.64
C LEU A 170 -1.62 3.61 1.45
N ASP A 171 -1.43 4.91 1.67
CA ASP A 171 -0.35 5.44 2.47
C ASP A 171 -0.61 5.25 3.96
N PHE A 172 0.15 4.34 4.55
CA PHE A 172 0.10 4.02 5.97
C PHE A 172 1.52 3.85 6.56
N TRP A 173 2.55 4.14 5.75
CA TRP A 173 3.95 3.90 6.11
C TRP A 173 4.46 4.88 7.12
N TRP A 174 4.04 6.12 7.02
CA TRP A 174 4.51 7.15 7.90
C TRP A 174 3.41 8.13 8.23
N ALA A 175 3.10 8.22 9.50
CA ALA A 175 2.41 9.36 10.05
C ALA A 175 3.17 9.84 11.28
N PRO A 176 3.09 11.11 11.63
CA PRO A 176 3.55 11.55 12.93
C PRO A 176 2.85 10.70 14.00
N LEU A 177 3.63 10.24 14.99
CA LEU A 177 3.11 9.46 16.10
C LEU A 177 2.14 10.32 16.90
N ASN A 178 0.87 10.22 16.56
CA ASN A 178 -0.24 10.81 17.29
C ASN A 178 -1.05 9.71 17.98
N VAL A 179 -2.06 10.09 18.76
CA VAL A 179 -2.89 9.14 19.51
C VAL A 179 -3.57 8.11 18.60
N TRP A 180 -4.00 8.49 17.40
CA TRP A 180 -4.68 7.61 16.46
C TRP A 180 -3.71 6.58 15.84
N MET A 181 -2.49 7.02 15.53
CA MET A 181 -1.45 6.12 15.04
C MET A 181 -1.00 5.15 16.13
N LEU A 182 -0.80 5.61 17.36
CA LEU A 182 -0.49 4.74 18.50
C LEU A 182 -1.62 3.71 18.74
N ALA A 183 -2.89 4.13 18.62
CA ALA A 183 -4.02 3.21 18.71
C ALA A 183 -4.00 2.16 17.59
N ALA A 184 -3.70 2.55 16.35
CA ALA A 184 -3.56 1.62 15.23
C ALA A 184 -2.42 0.62 15.46
N TYR A 185 -1.24 1.07 15.88
CA TYR A 185 -0.13 0.18 16.26
C TYR A 185 -0.51 -0.80 17.37
N ALA A 186 -1.18 -0.33 18.41
CA ALA A 186 -1.62 -1.16 19.53
C ALA A 186 -2.60 -2.24 19.06
N VAL A 187 -3.61 -1.87 18.26
CA VAL A 187 -4.62 -2.79 17.71
C VAL A 187 -4.00 -3.82 16.77
N ILE A 188 -3.18 -3.39 15.82
CA ILE A 188 -2.53 -4.29 14.85
C ILE A 188 -1.58 -5.26 15.56
N THR A 189 -0.72 -4.74 16.45
CA THR A 189 0.29 -5.56 17.12
C THR A 189 -0.34 -6.51 18.13
N ALA A 190 -1.22 -6.02 19.02
CA ALA A 190 -1.86 -6.88 20.02
C ALA A 190 -2.76 -7.92 19.36
N GLY A 191 -3.60 -7.52 18.39
CA GLY A 191 -4.46 -8.41 17.65
C GLY A 191 -3.65 -9.42 16.82
N GLY A 192 -2.62 -8.96 16.13
CA GLY A 192 -1.72 -9.79 15.34
C GLY A 192 -0.99 -10.83 16.18
N LEU A 193 -0.39 -10.45 17.31
CA LEU A 193 0.27 -11.38 18.24
C LEU A 193 -0.70 -12.41 18.82
N LEU A 194 -1.89 -11.99 19.23
CA LEU A 194 -2.90 -12.90 19.78
C LEU A 194 -3.31 -13.95 18.74
N ILE A 195 -3.60 -13.53 17.51
CA ILE A 195 -4.06 -14.40 16.43
C ILE A 195 -2.94 -15.34 15.99
N THR A 196 -1.73 -14.84 15.75
CA THR A 196 -0.58 -15.66 15.30
C THR A 196 -0.14 -16.65 16.37
N ARG A 197 -0.21 -16.26 17.66
CA ARG A 197 0.01 -17.19 18.78
C ARG A 197 -1.02 -18.33 18.79
N ARG A 198 -2.31 -18.00 18.63
CA ARG A 198 -3.41 -18.96 18.60
C ARG A 198 -3.30 -19.93 17.42
N LEU A 199 -2.85 -19.45 16.25
CA LEU A 199 -2.63 -20.23 15.05
C LEU A 199 -1.28 -20.97 15.05
N ARG A 200 -0.44 -20.80 16.06
CA ARG A 200 0.93 -21.34 16.15
C ARG A 200 1.82 -20.89 14.99
N LEU A 201 1.71 -19.64 14.58
CA LEU A 201 2.45 -19.03 13.47
C LEU A 201 3.47 -17.98 13.93
N LEU A 202 3.67 -17.78 15.25
CA LEU A 202 4.64 -16.81 15.77
C LEU A 202 6.07 -17.05 15.26
N GLY A 203 6.48 -18.32 15.12
CA GLY A 203 7.81 -18.66 14.59
C GLY A 203 8.01 -18.21 13.14
N LEU A 204 6.96 -18.30 12.32
CA LEU A 204 6.96 -17.80 10.95
C LEU A 204 7.04 -16.25 10.95
N ALA A 205 6.18 -15.61 11.73
CA ALA A 205 6.14 -14.15 11.82
C ALA A 205 7.48 -13.57 12.30
N ALA A 206 8.05 -14.14 13.35
CA ALA A 206 9.36 -13.74 13.86
C ALA A 206 10.48 -13.97 12.82
N ALA A 207 10.48 -15.12 12.15
CA ALA A 207 11.47 -15.43 11.12
C ALA A 207 11.40 -14.45 9.94
N PHE A 208 10.18 -14.11 9.48
CA PHE A 208 10.01 -13.08 8.46
C PHE A 208 10.54 -11.74 8.94
N TRP A 209 10.05 -11.23 10.07
CA TRP A 209 10.36 -9.88 10.52
C TRP A 209 11.86 -9.67 10.78
N VAL A 210 12.51 -10.63 11.46
CA VAL A 210 13.95 -10.56 11.73
C VAL A 210 14.76 -10.61 10.43
N THR A 211 14.44 -11.54 9.52
CA THR A 211 15.14 -11.64 8.24
C THR A 211 14.93 -10.40 7.39
N PHE A 212 13.70 -9.89 7.35
CA PHE A 212 13.35 -8.68 6.61
C PHE A 212 14.09 -7.46 7.14
N ALA A 213 14.11 -7.28 8.47
CA ALA A 213 14.84 -6.19 9.10
C ALA A 213 16.36 -6.24 8.80
N LEU A 214 16.95 -7.43 8.84
CA LEU A 214 18.38 -7.61 8.50
C LEU A 214 18.65 -7.37 7.01
N ALA A 215 17.82 -7.92 6.12
CA ALA A 215 17.97 -7.77 4.68
C ALA A 215 17.79 -6.31 4.22
N LEU A 216 16.78 -5.61 4.76
CA LEU A 216 16.61 -4.17 4.55
C LEU A 216 17.73 -3.34 5.18
N GLY A 217 18.29 -3.79 6.29
CA GLY A 217 19.48 -3.15 6.89
C GLY A 217 20.69 -3.19 5.96
N VAL A 218 20.91 -4.32 5.28
CA VAL A 218 21.94 -4.44 4.24
C VAL A 218 21.66 -3.52 3.07
N LEU A 219 20.39 -3.47 2.61
CA LEU A 219 19.99 -2.60 1.52
C LEU A 219 20.18 -1.11 1.88
N ALA A 220 19.71 -0.69 3.07
CA ALA A 220 19.88 0.67 3.58
C ALA A 220 21.35 1.07 3.69
N ALA A 221 22.20 0.19 4.25
CA ALA A 221 23.64 0.42 4.39
C ALA A 221 24.37 0.49 3.04
N SER A 222 23.79 -0.08 1.97
CA SER A 222 24.35 -0.03 0.63
C SER A 222 24.13 1.30 -0.10
N GLY A 223 23.45 2.28 0.52
CA GLY A 223 23.15 3.58 -0.09
C GLY A 223 21.86 3.59 -0.93
N HIS A 224 20.96 2.64 -0.68
CA HIS A 224 19.63 2.66 -1.31
C HIS A 224 18.84 3.90 -0.90
N SER A 225 18.13 4.47 -1.86
CA SER A 225 17.25 5.63 -1.65
C SER A 225 15.90 5.42 -2.33
N MET A 226 14.86 5.97 -1.71
CA MET A 226 13.49 5.89 -2.20
C MET A 226 12.84 7.27 -2.14
N VAL A 227 12.13 7.65 -3.19
CA VAL A 227 11.23 8.81 -3.16
C VAL A 227 9.90 8.37 -2.57
N ALA A 228 9.43 9.09 -1.56
CA ALA A 228 8.14 8.84 -0.94
C ALA A 228 7.30 10.11 -0.90
N ARG A 229 5.98 9.98 -1.02
CA ARG A 229 5.06 11.12 -1.00
C ARG A 229 5.10 11.93 0.29
N TRP A 230 5.31 11.22 1.40
CA TRP A 230 5.37 11.81 2.73
C TRP A 230 6.71 12.48 3.06
N SER A 231 7.71 12.38 2.19
CA SER A 231 9.05 12.96 2.40
C SER A 231 9.49 13.79 1.21
N PHE A 232 9.92 15.03 1.43
CA PHE A 232 10.45 15.91 0.38
C PHE A 232 11.89 15.61 -0.02
N ALA A 233 12.61 14.90 0.87
CA ALA A 233 13.93 14.37 0.57
C ALA A 233 13.83 12.87 0.32
N PRO A 234 14.77 12.28 -0.44
CA PRO A 234 14.86 10.84 -0.54
C PRO A 234 15.02 10.21 0.82
N VAL A 235 14.29 9.16 1.05
CA VAL A 235 14.39 8.38 2.28
C VAL A 235 15.56 7.43 2.13
N THR A 236 16.58 7.57 2.96
CA THR A 236 17.85 6.84 2.87
C THR A 236 18.30 6.30 4.23
N GLY A 237 19.24 5.37 4.21
CA GLY A 237 19.96 4.91 5.40
C GLY A 237 19.04 4.43 6.52
N LEU A 238 19.29 4.90 7.73
CA LEU A 238 18.54 4.47 8.92
C LEU A 238 17.05 4.86 8.85
N ASP A 239 16.71 6.00 8.25
CA ASP A 239 15.33 6.43 8.11
C ASP A 239 14.54 5.53 7.15
N PHE A 240 15.13 5.15 6.02
CA PHE A 240 14.56 4.15 5.12
C PHE A 240 14.30 2.83 5.85
N TRP A 241 15.31 2.32 6.57
CA TRP A 241 15.18 1.08 7.32
C TRP A 241 14.09 1.16 8.38
N ARG A 242 14.14 2.20 9.22
CA ARG A 242 13.19 2.38 10.33
C ARG A 242 11.75 2.48 9.84
N VAL A 243 11.52 3.34 8.86
CA VAL A 243 10.18 3.60 8.35
C VAL A 243 9.54 2.32 7.80
N ILE A 244 10.26 1.55 6.99
CA ILE A 244 9.70 0.34 6.39
C ILE A 244 9.54 -0.77 7.42
N VAL A 245 10.57 -1.10 8.19
CA VAL A 245 10.57 -2.24 9.11
C VAL A 245 9.51 -2.10 10.20
N THR A 246 9.22 -0.87 10.62
CA THR A 246 8.24 -0.60 11.70
C THR A 246 6.89 -0.16 11.19
N SER A 247 6.68 -0.02 9.88
CA SER A 247 5.43 0.51 9.33
C SER A 247 4.20 -0.34 9.67
N PRO A 248 3.03 0.28 9.86
CA PRO A 248 1.78 -0.44 10.02
C PRO A 248 1.46 -1.39 8.87
N GLU A 249 1.83 -1.04 7.64
CA GLU A 249 1.64 -1.88 6.45
C GLU A 249 2.43 -3.17 6.54
N VAL A 250 3.70 -3.10 6.94
CA VAL A 250 4.52 -4.30 7.15
C VAL A 250 3.97 -5.13 8.31
N LEU A 251 3.44 -4.50 9.37
CA LEU A 251 2.78 -5.23 10.46
C LEU A 251 1.47 -5.90 10.00
N ILE A 252 0.66 -5.25 9.17
CA ILE A 252 -0.53 -5.85 8.56
C ILE A 252 -0.14 -7.02 7.65
N PHE A 253 0.84 -6.83 6.79
CA PHE A 253 1.39 -7.87 5.93
C PHE A 253 1.91 -9.06 6.75
N LEU A 254 2.69 -8.79 7.79
CA LEU A 254 3.24 -9.77 8.72
C LEU A 254 2.16 -10.60 9.42
N PHE A 255 1.15 -9.95 10.01
CA PHE A 255 0.21 -10.63 10.89
C PHE A 255 -1.03 -11.18 10.19
N PHE A 256 -1.41 -10.63 9.02
CA PHE A 256 -2.69 -10.97 8.40
C PHE A 256 -2.58 -11.50 6.97
N MET A 257 -1.43 -11.32 6.30
CA MET A 257 -1.25 -11.80 4.93
C MET A 257 -0.32 -13.01 4.86
N ILE A 258 0.90 -12.93 5.42
CA ILE A 258 1.86 -14.04 5.42
C ILE A 258 1.37 -15.22 6.27
N THR A 259 0.59 -14.92 7.31
CA THR A 259 0.14 -15.91 8.30
C THR A 259 -1.20 -16.57 7.94
N ASP A 260 -1.61 -16.57 6.68
CA ASP A 260 -2.78 -17.34 6.25
C ASP A 260 -2.47 -18.86 6.39
N PRO A 261 -3.19 -19.59 7.29
CA PRO A 261 -2.85 -20.99 7.58
C PRO A 261 -2.99 -21.92 6.38
N LYS A 262 -3.73 -21.51 5.33
CA LYS A 262 -3.96 -22.33 4.13
C LYS A 262 -2.87 -22.18 3.08
N THR A 263 -2.12 -21.08 3.12
CA THR A 263 -1.07 -20.76 2.15
C THR A 263 0.33 -21.13 2.64
N VAL A 264 0.51 -21.35 3.95
CA VAL A 264 1.81 -21.68 4.56
C VAL A 264 2.03 -23.18 4.66
N PRO A 265 3.28 -23.65 4.76
CA PRO A 265 3.60 -25.06 5.05
C PRO A 265 3.06 -25.53 6.42
N THR A 266 2.83 -26.82 6.56
CA THR A 266 2.25 -27.40 7.79
C THR A 266 3.25 -27.55 8.93
N GLY A 267 4.52 -27.87 8.64
CA GLY A 267 5.59 -28.08 9.62
C GLY A 267 6.23 -26.79 10.12
N GLN A 268 6.76 -26.80 11.35
CA GLN A 268 7.42 -25.62 11.93
C GLN A 268 8.68 -25.19 11.15
N VAL A 269 9.48 -26.16 10.68
CA VAL A 269 10.66 -25.88 9.86
C VAL A 269 10.26 -25.24 8.53
N GLY A 270 9.24 -25.82 7.86
CA GLY A 270 8.70 -25.27 6.62
C GLY A 270 8.16 -23.85 6.81
N ARG A 271 7.46 -23.58 7.91
CA ARG A 271 6.94 -22.24 8.24
C ARG A 271 8.05 -21.20 8.44
N VAL A 272 9.08 -21.56 9.21
CA VAL A 272 10.25 -20.68 9.42
C VAL A 272 10.97 -20.44 8.10
N ALA A 273 11.24 -21.49 7.32
CA ALA A 273 11.87 -21.37 6.01
C ALA A 273 11.04 -20.50 5.06
N PHE A 274 9.72 -20.67 5.05
CA PHE A 274 8.81 -19.86 4.24
C PHE A 274 8.89 -18.39 4.64
N GLY A 275 8.85 -18.06 5.95
CA GLY A 275 8.99 -16.68 6.43
C GLY A 275 10.33 -16.04 6.02
N VAL A 276 11.44 -16.77 6.18
CA VAL A 276 12.78 -16.32 5.75
C VAL A 276 12.80 -16.05 4.24
N LEU A 277 12.28 -16.97 3.43
CA LEU A 277 12.30 -16.83 1.97
C LEU A 277 11.39 -15.70 1.48
N VAL A 278 10.20 -15.52 2.08
CA VAL A 278 9.34 -14.36 1.76
C VAL A 278 10.10 -13.07 2.04
N ALA A 279 10.78 -12.96 3.18
CA ALA A 279 11.55 -11.76 3.52
C ALA A 279 12.68 -11.46 2.50
N ILE A 280 13.44 -12.48 2.13
CA ILE A 280 14.55 -12.34 1.15
C ILE A 280 14.00 -11.96 -0.23
N VAL A 281 12.98 -12.67 -0.72
CA VAL A 281 12.40 -12.41 -2.05
C VAL A 281 11.76 -11.04 -2.08
N SER A 282 10.99 -10.64 -1.06
CA SER A 282 10.43 -9.29 -0.96
C SER A 282 11.54 -8.23 -1.00
N THR A 283 12.62 -8.39 -0.22
CA THR A 283 13.73 -7.42 -0.22
C THR A 283 14.44 -7.36 -1.57
N LEU A 284 14.67 -8.49 -2.23
CA LEU A 284 15.28 -8.54 -3.56
C LEU A 284 14.42 -7.83 -4.62
N LEU A 285 13.10 -7.97 -4.55
CA LEU A 285 12.16 -7.27 -5.44
C LEU A 285 12.05 -5.77 -5.11
N MET A 286 12.19 -5.39 -3.84
CA MET A 286 12.22 -3.99 -3.38
C MET A 286 13.52 -3.28 -3.75
N ALA A 287 14.62 -4.00 -3.77
CA ALA A 287 15.96 -3.42 -3.95
C ALA A 287 16.13 -2.52 -5.20
N PRO A 288 15.61 -2.86 -6.39
CA PRO A 288 15.71 -1.99 -7.56
C PRO A 288 14.69 -0.84 -7.59
N GLN A 289 13.71 -0.81 -6.67
CA GLN A 289 12.65 0.18 -6.69
C GLN A 289 13.15 1.53 -6.17
N THR A 290 12.76 2.59 -6.85
CA THR A 290 13.19 3.96 -6.56
C THR A 290 12.09 4.83 -5.95
N ASP A 291 10.86 4.32 -5.94
CA ASP A 291 9.68 5.00 -5.45
C ASP A 291 8.88 4.13 -4.47
N GLU A 292 7.95 4.77 -3.78
CA GLU A 292 7.11 4.14 -2.77
C GLU A 292 6.18 3.09 -3.35
N PHE A 293 5.56 3.37 -4.51
CA PHE A 293 4.64 2.44 -5.18
C PHE A 293 5.34 1.13 -5.52
N GLY A 294 6.46 1.20 -6.22
CA GLY A 294 7.26 0.02 -6.60
C GLY A 294 7.71 -0.77 -5.36
N THR A 295 8.14 -0.07 -4.32
CA THR A 295 8.59 -0.68 -3.06
C THR A 295 7.46 -1.45 -2.36
N LYS A 296 6.26 -0.89 -2.25
CA LYS A 296 5.08 -1.53 -1.64
C LYS A 296 4.59 -2.72 -2.47
N VAL A 297 4.49 -2.57 -3.79
CA VAL A 297 4.09 -3.65 -4.70
C VAL A 297 5.09 -4.79 -4.69
N ALA A 298 6.39 -4.50 -4.62
CA ALA A 298 7.45 -5.49 -4.51
C ALA A 298 7.37 -6.30 -3.21
N LEU A 299 7.08 -5.64 -2.07
CA LEU A 299 6.84 -6.32 -0.79
C LEU A 299 5.72 -7.36 -0.91
N LEU A 300 4.56 -6.95 -1.44
CA LEU A 300 3.40 -7.84 -1.64
C LEU A 300 3.71 -8.97 -2.63
N SER A 301 4.46 -8.66 -3.70
CA SER A 301 4.85 -9.62 -4.75
C SER A 301 5.75 -10.74 -4.22
N GLY A 302 6.59 -10.48 -3.22
CA GLY A 302 7.41 -11.50 -2.59
C GLY A 302 6.59 -12.65 -2.00
N LEU A 303 5.45 -12.36 -1.39
CA LEU A 303 4.53 -13.38 -0.90
C LEU A 303 3.87 -14.15 -2.06
N VAL A 304 3.49 -13.48 -3.15
CA VAL A 304 2.93 -14.14 -4.35
C VAL A 304 3.92 -15.14 -4.92
N VAL A 305 5.17 -14.73 -5.13
CA VAL A 305 6.24 -15.61 -5.64
C VAL A 305 6.43 -16.80 -4.72
N MET A 306 6.52 -16.60 -3.41
CA MET A 306 6.74 -17.70 -2.46
C MET A 306 5.54 -18.62 -2.33
N CYS A 307 4.31 -18.14 -2.45
CA CYS A 307 3.12 -18.98 -2.54
C CYS A 307 3.13 -19.85 -3.81
N ALA A 308 3.56 -19.31 -4.95
CA ALA A 308 3.69 -20.06 -6.21
C ALA A 308 4.71 -21.19 -6.11
N VAL A 309 5.84 -20.96 -5.43
CA VAL A 309 6.90 -21.97 -5.26
C VAL A 309 6.72 -22.87 -4.02
N ARG A 310 5.69 -22.65 -3.21
CA ARG A 310 5.38 -23.47 -2.03
C ARG A 310 5.34 -25.00 -2.32
N PRO A 311 4.79 -25.49 -3.43
CA PRO A 311 4.79 -26.92 -3.73
C PRO A 311 6.21 -27.53 -3.79
N LEU A 312 7.19 -26.75 -4.23
CA LEU A 312 8.60 -27.16 -4.20
C LEU A 312 9.15 -27.17 -2.78
N LEU A 313 8.83 -26.14 -1.99
CA LEU A 313 9.25 -26.07 -0.58
C LEU A 313 8.68 -27.24 0.24
N ASP A 314 7.42 -27.62 0.02
CA ASP A 314 6.78 -28.77 0.66
C ASP A 314 7.47 -30.11 0.30
N ARG A 315 8.12 -30.21 -0.86
CA ARG A 315 8.92 -31.39 -1.25
C ARG A 315 10.30 -31.42 -0.57
N LEU A 316 10.92 -30.24 -0.43
CA LEU A 316 12.25 -30.09 0.16
C LEU A 316 12.22 -30.21 1.69
N VAL A 317 11.14 -29.74 2.30
CA VAL A 317 10.93 -29.81 3.76
C VAL A 317 9.66 -30.61 4.03
N PRO A 318 9.77 -31.97 4.08
CA PRO A 318 8.62 -32.84 4.27
C PRO A 318 7.96 -32.61 5.63
N GLU A 319 6.67 -32.92 5.71
CA GLU A 319 5.89 -32.82 6.93
C GLU A 319 6.49 -33.67 8.06
N PRO A 320 6.63 -33.11 9.28
CA PRO A 320 7.15 -33.88 10.40
C PRO A 320 6.15 -34.96 10.86
N LYS A 321 6.65 -36.12 11.21
CA LYS A 321 5.84 -37.20 11.78
C LYS A 321 5.34 -36.88 13.20
N SER A 322 5.92 -35.91 13.90
CA SER A 322 5.53 -35.46 15.25
C SER A 322 5.86 -33.97 15.45
N GLY A 323 4.89 -33.21 16.01
CA GLY A 323 4.80 -31.74 15.89
C GLY A 323 5.85 -30.87 16.56
N ALA A 324 6.03 -30.86 17.90
CA ALA A 324 6.71 -29.76 18.60
C ALA A 324 8.25 -29.82 18.56
N ASP A 325 8.84 -30.99 18.35
CA ASP A 325 10.30 -31.19 18.44
C ASP A 325 11.05 -31.00 17.13
N ASP A 326 10.34 -30.75 16.05
CA ASP A 326 10.90 -30.71 14.70
C ASP A 326 11.90 -29.56 14.52
N LEU A 327 11.52 -28.32 14.91
CA LEU A 327 12.38 -27.15 14.80
C LEU A 327 13.63 -27.27 15.69
N ARG A 328 13.47 -27.75 16.92
CA ARG A 328 14.59 -27.96 17.83
C ARG A 328 15.58 -29.02 17.31
N ARG A 329 15.08 -30.11 16.75
CA ARG A 329 15.91 -31.15 16.12
C ARG A 329 16.62 -30.62 14.89
N PHE A 330 15.92 -29.82 14.05
CA PHE A 330 16.51 -29.19 12.88
C PHE A 330 17.63 -28.24 13.26
N ILE A 331 17.39 -27.33 14.24
CA ILE A 331 18.42 -26.40 14.75
C ILE A 331 19.63 -27.17 15.31
N ARG A 332 19.41 -28.24 16.05
CA ARG A 332 20.52 -29.10 16.56
C ARG A 332 21.30 -29.74 15.43
N ARG A 333 20.66 -30.14 14.34
CA ARG A 333 21.32 -30.72 13.15
C ARG A 333 22.09 -29.68 12.33
N LEU A 334 21.58 -28.45 12.30
CA LEU A 334 22.26 -27.31 11.70
C LEU A 334 23.45 -26.78 12.54
N SER A 335 23.77 -27.43 13.66
CA SER A 335 24.88 -27.02 14.52
C SER A 335 26.12 -26.70 13.68
N LEU A 336 26.53 -25.43 13.72
CA LEU A 336 27.67 -24.85 13.00
C LEU A 336 29.02 -25.26 13.65
N ARG A 337 29.04 -26.39 14.38
CA ARG A 337 30.22 -26.84 15.12
C ARG A 337 31.38 -27.28 14.22
N THR A 338 31.11 -27.61 12.98
CA THR A 338 32.18 -27.89 12.02
C THR A 338 32.56 -26.62 11.25
N PRO A 339 33.87 -26.32 11.12
CA PRO A 339 34.32 -25.12 10.41
C PRO A 339 33.80 -25.05 8.96
N LEU A 340 33.67 -26.19 8.30
CA LEU A 340 33.12 -26.28 6.95
C LEU A 340 31.65 -25.81 6.87
N ARG A 341 30.80 -26.22 7.83
CA ARG A 341 29.39 -25.78 7.88
C ARG A 341 29.27 -24.29 8.21
N ALA A 342 30.11 -23.81 9.11
CA ALA A 342 30.15 -22.38 9.43
C ALA A 342 30.59 -21.56 8.21
N ALA A 343 31.61 -22.01 7.49
CA ALA A 343 32.08 -21.36 6.25
C ALA A 343 31.00 -21.40 5.16
N ALA A 344 30.31 -22.53 4.96
CA ALA A 344 29.21 -22.62 4.00
C ALA A 344 28.05 -21.69 4.35
N ALA A 345 27.65 -21.60 5.63
CA ALA A 345 26.62 -20.67 6.08
C ALA A 345 27.05 -19.20 5.87
N ALA A 346 28.29 -18.86 6.19
CA ALA A 346 28.84 -17.53 5.96
C ALA A 346 28.83 -17.18 4.46
N LEU A 347 29.23 -18.11 3.60
CA LEU A 347 29.18 -17.92 2.14
C LEU A 347 27.76 -17.66 1.63
N VAL A 348 26.78 -18.41 2.12
CA VAL A 348 25.36 -18.18 1.76
C VAL A 348 24.88 -16.79 2.21
N VAL A 349 25.20 -16.38 3.42
CA VAL A 349 24.85 -15.05 3.93
C VAL A 349 25.52 -13.95 3.10
N LEU A 350 26.80 -14.11 2.77
CA LEU A 350 27.53 -13.16 1.92
C LEU A 350 26.97 -13.10 0.50
N ALA A 351 26.62 -14.25 -0.08
CA ALA A 351 26.01 -14.31 -1.41
C ALA A 351 24.61 -13.64 -1.43
N LEU A 352 23.78 -13.85 -0.41
CA LEU A 352 22.49 -13.20 -0.27
C LEU A 352 22.64 -11.69 -0.04
N GLY A 353 23.54 -11.28 0.85
CA GLY A 353 23.84 -9.86 1.09
C GLY A 353 24.38 -9.18 -0.16
N GLY A 354 25.33 -9.80 -0.84
CA GLY A 354 25.86 -9.33 -2.13
C GLY A 354 24.78 -9.24 -3.20
N GLY A 355 23.88 -10.23 -3.27
CA GLY A 355 22.75 -10.22 -4.20
C GLY A 355 21.78 -9.04 -3.95
N ILE A 356 21.45 -8.75 -2.69
CA ILE A 356 20.63 -7.60 -2.29
C ILE A 356 21.33 -6.29 -2.68
N VAL A 357 22.61 -6.19 -2.39
CA VAL A 357 23.45 -5.02 -2.73
C VAL A 357 23.49 -4.80 -4.24
N LEU A 358 23.69 -5.84 -5.04
CA LEU A 358 23.71 -5.76 -6.50
C LEU A 358 22.32 -5.40 -7.06
N ALA A 359 21.26 -6.03 -6.56
CA ALA A 359 19.89 -5.71 -6.97
C ALA A 359 19.51 -4.25 -6.65
N GLY A 360 20.06 -3.68 -5.57
CA GLY A 360 19.84 -2.28 -5.18
C GLY A 360 20.63 -1.25 -5.98
N THR A 361 21.51 -1.65 -6.91
CA THR A 361 22.33 -0.72 -7.70
C THR A 361 21.52 0.34 -8.45
N PRO A 362 20.36 0.05 -9.09
CA PRO A 362 19.56 1.06 -9.79
C PRO A 362 19.04 2.18 -8.88
N ALA A 363 18.80 1.88 -7.61
CA ALA A 363 18.23 2.82 -6.64
C ALA A 363 19.29 3.56 -5.81
N ARG A 364 20.58 3.38 -6.12
CA ARG A 364 21.66 4.09 -5.44
C ARG A 364 21.95 5.40 -6.13
N GLY A 365 22.29 6.38 -5.29
CA GLY A 365 22.84 7.63 -5.80
C GLY A 365 21.90 8.41 -6.70
N GLN A 366 20.58 8.29 -6.50
CA GLN A 366 19.67 9.30 -7.03
C GLN A 366 20.08 10.63 -6.39
N VAL A 367 20.98 11.32 -7.06
CA VAL A 367 21.40 12.67 -6.71
C VAL A 367 20.20 13.54 -7.00
N PHE A 368 19.50 13.93 -5.95
CA PHE A 368 18.50 14.99 -6.08
C PHE A 368 19.29 16.26 -6.36
N ALA A 369 19.15 16.71 -7.58
CA ALA A 369 19.73 17.96 -7.98
C ALA A 369 19.25 19.06 -7.01
N ASN A 370 20.16 19.89 -6.56
CA ASN A 370 19.83 21.00 -5.69
C ASN A 370 18.78 21.88 -6.41
N SER A 371 17.55 21.86 -5.90
CA SER A 371 16.45 22.57 -6.52
C SER A 371 16.77 24.04 -6.77
N SER A 372 17.51 24.68 -5.86
CA SER A 372 17.95 26.07 -5.99
C SER A 372 18.93 26.25 -7.17
N GLU A 373 19.77 25.28 -7.44
CA GLU A 373 20.72 25.33 -8.56
C GLU A 373 20.00 25.14 -9.91
N ILE A 374 19.02 24.21 -9.98
CA ILE A 374 18.24 23.99 -11.20
C ILE A 374 17.42 25.23 -11.53
N LEU A 375 16.71 25.76 -10.55
CA LEU A 375 15.81 26.89 -10.76
C LEU A 375 16.57 28.20 -10.95
N GLY A 376 17.75 28.36 -10.35
CA GLY A 376 18.61 29.52 -10.57
C GLY A 376 19.14 29.64 -12.01
N ARG A 377 19.09 28.55 -12.79
CA ARG A 377 19.47 28.52 -14.21
C ARG A 377 18.29 28.87 -15.16
N LEU A 378 17.08 28.95 -14.61
CA LEU A 378 15.87 29.21 -15.39
C LEU A 378 15.46 30.66 -15.20
N PRO A 379 15.06 31.39 -16.27
CA PRO A 379 14.58 32.75 -16.13
C PRO A 379 13.28 32.77 -15.33
N ALA A 380 13.14 33.72 -14.43
CA ALA A 380 11.87 34.02 -13.77
C ALA A 380 10.85 34.46 -14.83
N GLN A 381 9.73 33.74 -14.93
CA GLN A 381 8.74 33.94 -15.99
C GLN A 381 7.44 34.61 -15.50
N VAL A 382 7.34 34.87 -14.20
CA VAL A 382 6.14 35.43 -13.59
C VAL A 382 6.45 36.80 -12.97
N ASP A 383 5.71 37.79 -13.40
CA ASP A 383 5.71 39.12 -12.75
C ASP A 383 4.74 39.09 -11.56
N PRO A 384 5.23 39.23 -10.31
CA PRO A 384 4.38 39.21 -9.12
C PRO A 384 3.27 40.25 -9.14
N SER A 385 3.46 41.36 -9.88
CA SER A 385 2.45 42.44 -9.98
C SER A 385 1.21 42.05 -10.77
N THR A 386 1.27 40.99 -11.57
CA THR A 386 0.14 40.46 -12.35
C THR A 386 -0.77 39.52 -11.56
N LEU A 387 -0.36 39.14 -10.35
CA LEU A 387 -1.10 38.21 -9.50
C LEU A 387 -2.17 38.95 -8.67
N PRO A 388 -3.37 38.37 -8.51
CA PRO A 388 -4.42 38.98 -7.70
C PRO A 388 -4.09 38.92 -6.21
N ALA A 389 -4.73 39.79 -5.45
CA ALA A 389 -4.71 39.72 -3.99
C ALA A 389 -5.34 38.40 -3.53
N VAL A 390 -4.74 37.78 -2.53
CA VAL A 390 -5.19 36.47 -2.01
C VAL A 390 -6.16 36.68 -0.87
N THR A 391 -7.33 36.06 -0.95
CA THR A 391 -8.24 35.94 0.18
C THR A 391 -7.80 34.74 1.05
N ILE A 392 -7.52 34.98 2.32
CA ILE A 392 -6.99 33.96 3.22
C ILE A 392 -8.12 33.42 4.11
N GLY A 393 -8.37 32.11 4.08
CA GLY A 393 -9.33 31.46 4.96
C GLY A 393 -8.89 31.51 6.43
N GLN A 394 -9.85 31.55 7.34
CA GLN A 394 -9.59 31.56 8.79
C GLN A 394 -8.83 30.33 9.23
N ASP A 395 -9.10 29.18 8.60
CA ASP A 395 -8.43 27.90 8.83
C ASP A 395 -6.91 27.95 8.59
N VAL A 396 -6.50 28.71 7.54
CA VAL A 396 -5.07 28.94 7.24
C VAL A 396 -4.46 29.91 8.25
N ALA A 397 -5.18 30.97 8.61
CA ALA A 397 -4.71 31.97 9.57
C ALA A 397 -4.52 31.36 10.97
N ASP A 398 -5.42 30.49 11.38
CA ASP A 398 -5.33 29.76 12.66
C ASP A 398 -4.22 28.71 12.65
N PHE A 399 -3.91 28.14 11.48
CA PHE A 399 -2.87 27.13 11.33
C PHE A 399 -1.45 27.74 11.33
N ASP A 400 -1.24 28.79 10.53
CA ASP A 400 0.04 29.50 10.44
C ASP A 400 -0.19 31.01 10.27
N PRO A 401 -0.15 31.78 11.37
CA PRO A 401 -0.33 33.23 11.34
C PRO A 401 0.66 33.98 10.45
N THR A 402 1.82 33.40 10.15
CA THR A 402 2.82 34.03 9.27
C THR A 402 2.35 34.06 7.81
N LEU A 403 1.56 33.10 7.40
CA LEU A 403 0.93 33.08 6.08
C LEU A 403 -0.11 34.18 5.96
N ALA A 404 -0.88 34.44 7.01
CA ALA A 404 -1.87 35.50 7.03
C ALA A 404 -1.26 36.90 7.01
N SER A 405 -0.06 37.09 7.57
CA SER A 405 0.62 38.39 7.66
C SER A 405 1.49 38.77 6.44
N GLY A 406 1.27 38.15 5.29
CA GLY A 406 1.97 38.45 4.03
C GLY A 406 2.71 37.26 3.40
N GLY A 407 2.92 36.17 4.14
CA GLY A 407 3.58 34.95 3.62
C GLY A 407 2.83 34.31 2.47
N MET A 408 1.50 34.45 2.41
CA MET A 408 0.66 33.85 1.37
C MET A 408 0.97 34.39 -0.03
N THR A 409 1.34 35.69 -0.15
CA THR A 409 1.77 36.25 -1.43
C THR A 409 2.98 35.50 -2.01
N ALA A 410 3.96 35.17 -1.17
CA ALA A 410 5.11 34.41 -1.59
C ALA A 410 4.74 32.98 -2.03
N VAL A 411 3.74 32.37 -1.38
CA VAL A 411 3.20 31.04 -1.77
C VAL A 411 2.59 31.09 -3.16
N VAL A 412 1.76 32.09 -3.44
CA VAL A 412 1.10 32.28 -4.75
C VAL A 412 2.11 32.58 -5.86
N VAL A 413 3.10 33.41 -5.59
CA VAL A 413 4.21 33.67 -6.53
C VAL A 413 4.94 32.37 -6.84
N THR A 414 5.23 31.56 -5.81
CA THR A 414 5.90 30.26 -5.99
C THR A 414 5.03 29.31 -6.81
N LEU A 415 3.72 29.23 -6.55
CA LEU A 415 2.81 28.42 -7.36
C LEU A 415 2.87 28.83 -8.84
N ALA A 416 2.69 30.10 -9.12
CA ALA A 416 2.71 30.59 -10.50
C ALA A 416 4.02 30.30 -11.21
N GLN A 417 5.15 30.48 -10.52
CA GLN A 417 6.48 30.12 -11.04
C GLN A 417 6.63 28.61 -11.27
N ASN A 418 6.18 27.78 -10.34
CA ASN A 418 6.26 26.34 -10.49
C ASN A 418 5.46 25.84 -11.70
N LEU A 419 4.27 26.36 -11.95
CA LEU A 419 3.46 26.02 -13.13
C LEU A 419 4.17 26.36 -14.44
N GLU A 420 4.89 27.49 -14.50
CA GLU A 420 5.70 27.82 -15.67
C GLU A 420 6.96 26.96 -15.78
N PHE A 421 7.55 26.53 -14.66
CA PHE A 421 8.65 25.58 -14.67
C PHE A 421 8.21 24.18 -15.11
N GLU A 422 6.96 23.74 -14.82
CA GLU A 422 6.39 22.54 -15.40
C GLU A 422 6.36 22.62 -16.94
N ASN A 423 5.94 23.76 -17.50
CA ASN A 423 5.98 24.03 -18.94
C ASN A 423 7.41 23.94 -19.49
N GLN A 424 8.38 24.54 -18.80
CA GLN A 424 9.80 24.47 -19.18
C GLN A 424 10.36 23.03 -19.13
N ALA A 425 9.93 22.24 -18.16
CA ALA A 425 10.32 20.83 -18.06
C ALA A 425 9.87 20.03 -19.27
N LEU A 426 8.64 20.23 -19.74
CA LEU A 426 8.08 19.58 -20.94
C LEU A 426 8.80 20.04 -22.20
N LEU A 427 9.01 21.35 -22.38
CA LEU A 427 9.71 21.93 -23.54
C LEU A 427 11.16 21.45 -23.64
N ARG A 428 11.87 21.40 -22.53
CA ARG A 428 13.28 20.98 -22.46
C ARG A 428 13.46 19.48 -22.35
N ARG A 429 12.36 18.73 -22.13
CA ARG A 429 12.36 17.29 -21.85
C ARG A 429 13.22 16.93 -20.64
N ASP A 430 13.24 17.80 -19.63
CA ASP A 430 14.11 17.71 -18.45
C ASP A 430 13.28 17.40 -17.18
N GLY A 431 13.35 16.13 -16.74
CA GLY A 431 12.66 15.69 -15.53
C GLY A 431 13.24 16.23 -14.22
N ALA A 432 14.48 16.77 -14.23
CA ALA A 432 15.07 17.36 -13.03
C ALA A 432 14.34 18.63 -12.60
N ILE A 433 13.77 19.38 -13.57
CA ILE A 433 12.93 20.56 -13.28
C ILE A 433 11.68 20.15 -12.51
N LEU A 434 11.01 19.06 -12.91
CA LEU A 434 9.81 18.56 -12.21
C LEU A 434 10.12 18.20 -10.76
N LEU A 435 11.22 17.50 -10.50
CA LEU A 435 11.67 17.17 -9.15
C LEU A 435 11.94 18.40 -8.28
N ALA A 436 12.19 19.53 -8.91
CA ALA A 436 12.47 20.79 -8.24
C ALA A 436 11.19 21.58 -7.88
N VAL A 437 10.06 21.35 -8.54
CA VAL A 437 8.82 22.13 -8.39
C VAL A 437 7.61 21.32 -7.94
N ASP A 438 7.62 20.00 -8.19
CA ASP A 438 6.49 19.11 -7.94
C ASP A 438 6.82 18.04 -6.92
N HIS A 439 5.78 17.52 -6.27
CA HIS A 439 5.87 16.38 -5.37
C HIS A 439 4.56 15.57 -5.40
N GLY A 440 4.63 14.31 -4.95
CA GLY A 440 3.45 13.45 -4.80
C GLY A 440 2.71 13.21 -6.12
N ASP A 441 1.38 13.42 -6.10
CA ASP A 441 0.50 13.15 -7.25
C ASP A 441 0.80 14.04 -8.44
N ARG A 442 1.12 15.33 -8.18
CA ARG A 442 1.49 16.24 -9.26
C ARG A 442 2.76 15.82 -9.97
N LEU A 443 3.76 15.41 -9.22
CA LEU A 443 5.01 14.92 -9.80
C LEU A 443 4.78 13.69 -10.69
N LEU A 444 3.98 12.73 -10.23
CA LEU A 444 3.66 11.54 -11.02
C LEU A 444 2.91 11.88 -12.31
N GLU A 445 1.92 12.76 -12.23
CA GLU A 445 1.19 13.25 -13.40
C GLU A 445 2.14 13.88 -14.43
N MET A 446 2.99 14.81 -13.97
CA MET A 446 3.90 15.53 -14.84
C MET A 446 5.01 14.63 -15.41
N GLN A 447 5.48 13.65 -14.67
CA GLN A 447 6.42 12.63 -15.18
C GLN A 447 5.80 11.76 -16.27
N GLN A 448 4.52 11.41 -16.16
CA GLN A 448 3.79 10.67 -17.21
C GLN A 448 3.67 11.51 -18.48
N ARG A 449 3.30 12.80 -18.35
CA ARG A 449 3.24 13.74 -19.48
C ARG A 449 4.63 13.90 -20.12
N LEU A 450 5.67 14.07 -19.33
CA LEU A 450 7.05 14.16 -19.81
C LEU A 450 7.48 12.90 -20.56
N SER A 451 7.13 11.72 -20.05
CA SER A 451 7.44 10.44 -20.70
C SER A 451 6.75 10.31 -22.06
N ALA A 452 5.51 10.76 -22.19
CA ALA A 452 4.80 10.81 -23.47
C ALA A 452 5.48 11.75 -24.47
N VAL A 453 5.92 12.92 -24.02
CA VAL A 453 6.68 13.88 -24.84
C VAL A 453 8.03 13.30 -25.28
N GLN A 454 8.75 12.62 -24.39
CA GLN A 454 10.03 11.97 -24.71
C GLN A 454 9.85 10.83 -25.72
N ALA A 455 8.70 10.16 -25.71
CA ALA A 455 8.35 9.13 -26.69
C ALA A 455 7.91 9.70 -28.07
N GLY A 456 8.02 11.01 -28.28
CA GLY A 456 7.66 11.67 -29.54
C GLY A 456 6.23 12.21 -29.60
N GLY A 457 5.52 12.25 -28.47
CA GLY A 457 4.21 12.91 -28.35
C GLY A 457 4.27 14.43 -28.49
N ALA A 458 3.11 15.04 -28.71
CA ALA A 458 2.96 16.48 -28.71
C ALA A 458 3.25 17.07 -27.32
N VAL A 459 3.79 18.27 -27.28
CA VAL A 459 3.99 19.02 -26.04
C VAL A 459 2.76 19.88 -25.80
N GLU A 460 2.09 19.66 -24.68
CA GLU A 460 0.95 20.47 -24.24
C GLU A 460 1.36 21.32 -23.05
N LEU A 461 1.31 22.65 -23.23
CA LEU A 461 1.61 23.64 -22.21
C LEU A 461 0.33 24.24 -21.67
N ALA A 462 0.33 24.66 -20.41
CA ALA A 462 -0.78 25.34 -19.78
C ALA A 462 -0.27 26.61 -19.08
N HIS A 463 -0.71 27.78 -19.53
CA HIS A 463 -0.42 29.08 -18.95
C HIS A 463 -1.64 29.60 -18.21
N TYR A 464 -1.49 29.88 -16.92
CA TYR A 464 -2.58 30.29 -16.05
C TYR A 464 -2.51 31.82 -15.79
N ARG A 465 -3.60 32.50 -16.06
CA ARG A 465 -3.82 33.85 -15.59
C ARG A 465 -4.88 33.84 -14.50
N PHE A 466 -4.49 34.21 -13.30
CA PHE A 466 -5.34 34.20 -12.12
C PHE A 466 -6.13 35.50 -12.01
N ASP A 467 -7.45 35.39 -11.87
CA ASP A 467 -8.34 36.54 -11.64
C ASP A 467 -8.71 36.64 -10.14
N SER A 468 -8.81 35.51 -9.45
CA SER A 468 -9.01 35.42 -7.99
C SER A 468 -8.35 34.20 -7.39
N ILE A 469 -7.88 34.30 -6.14
CA ILE A 469 -7.30 33.20 -5.38
C ILE A 469 -7.82 33.25 -3.95
N HIS A 470 -8.33 32.11 -3.46
CA HIS A 470 -8.72 31.91 -2.08
C HIS A 470 -7.89 30.79 -1.48
N ALA A 471 -7.18 31.07 -0.39
CA ALA A 471 -6.36 30.08 0.31
C ALA A 471 -7.17 29.40 1.40
N THR A 472 -7.15 28.07 1.42
CA THR A 472 -7.79 27.19 2.41
C THR A 472 -6.82 26.11 2.86
N LEU A 473 -7.02 25.59 4.05
CA LEU A 473 -6.22 24.48 4.54
C LEU A 473 -6.77 23.17 3.97
N LEU A 474 -5.93 22.46 3.23
CA LEU A 474 -6.22 21.09 2.85
C LEU A 474 -5.65 20.19 3.93
N ILE A 475 -6.52 19.43 4.58
CA ILE A 475 -6.10 18.30 5.39
C ILE A 475 -5.94 17.15 4.41
N PRO A 476 -4.70 16.77 4.06
CA PRO A 476 -4.52 15.65 3.18
C PRO A 476 -5.00 14.38 3.88
N PHE A 477 -5.32 13.45 3.09
CA PHE A 477 -5.62 12.11 3.44
C PHE A 477 -4.50 11.47 4.19
N GLY A 478 -4.92 10.94 5.29
CA GLY A 478 -3.98 10.61 6.31
C GLY A 478 -3.20 11.85 6.69
N LYS A 479 -3.37 12.38 7.85
CA LYS A 479 -2.52 13.44 8.43
C LYS A 479 -1.01 13.16 8.32
N GLN A 480 -0.68 12.10 7.65
CA GLN A 480 0.63 11.55 7.37
C GLN A 480 1.46 12.45 6.50
N ASP A 481 0.82 13.05 5.49
CA ASP A 481 1.51 13.87 4.51
C ASP A 481 1.70 15.33 4.96
N GLY A 482 1.33 15.65 6.18
CA GLY A 482 1.32 17.03 6.67
C GLY A 482 0.19 17.85 6.05
N PHE A 483 0.11 19.11 6.39
CA PHE A 483 -0.88 20.02 5.86
C PHE A 483 -0.44 20.59 4.51
N SER A 484 -1.37 20.67 3.58
CA SER A 484 -1.20 21.39 2.31
C SER A 484 -2.11 22.62 2.30
N ILE A 485 -1.66 23.66 1.64
CA ILE A 485 -2.49 24.82 1.37
C ILE A 485 -3.17 24.60 0.03
N GLY A 486 -4.50 24.69 0.00
CA GLY A 486 -5.30 24.72 -1.22
C GLY A 486 -5.47 26.14 -1.69
N LEU A 487 -4.99 26.45 -2.88
CA LEU A 487 -5.20 27.72 -3.55
C LEU A 487 -6.33 27.53 -4.56
N GLN A 488 -7.57 27.82 -4.14
CA GLN A 488 -8.76 27.81 -4.99
C GLN A 488 -8.67 29.01 -5.92
N ALA A 489 -8.40 28.76 -7.19
CA ALA A 489 -8.13 29.81 -8.15
C ALA A 489 -9.10 29.76 -9.32
N GLN A 490 -9.52 30.92 -9.75
CA GLN A 490 -10.32 31.15 -10.96
C GLN A 490 -9.58 32.09 -11.89
N GLY A 491 -9.77 31.89 -13.18
CA GLY A 491 -9.11 32.71 -14.17
C GLY A 491 -9.22 32.15 -15.58
N THR A 492 -8.26 32.50 -16.40
CA THR A 492 -8.17 32.05 -17.80
C THR A 492 -6.93 31.18 -17.99
N MET A 493 -7.11 29.96 -18.51
CA MET A 493 -6.03 29.07 -18.92
C MET A 493 -5.86 29.16 -20.44
N VAL A 494 -4.62 29.38 -20.89
CA VAL A 494 -4.22 29.27 -22.29
C VAL A 494 -3.43 27.99 -22.46
N GLY A 495 -3.98 27.09 -23.26
CA GLY A 495 -3.31 25.85 -23.67
C GLY A 495 -2.60 26.05 -25.00
N GLU A 496 -1.35 25.62 -25.10
CA GLU A 496 -0.59 25.62 -26.34
C GLU A 496 -0.12 24.20 -26.67
N THR A 497 -0.26 23.81 -27.91
CA THR A 497 0.20 22.47 -28.38
C THR A 497 1.31 22.65 -29.39
N TYR A 498 2.41 21.90 -29.19
CA TYR A 498 3.56 21.88 -30.09
C TYR A 498 3.77 20.45 -30.61
N ASP A 499 4.16 20.32 -31.86
CA ASP A 499 4.54 19.04 -32.45
C ASP A 499 5.95 18.58 -31.99
N ALA A 500 6.35 17.40 -32.42
CA ALA A 500 7.66 16.85 -32.11
C ALA A 500 8.83 17.70 -32.67
N ALA A 501 8.58 18.51 -33.70
CA ALA A 501 9.55 19.43 -34.31
C ALA A 501 9.63 20.80 -33.58
N GLY A 502 8.77 21.02 -32.59
CA GLY A 502 8.71 22.27 -31.82
C GLY A 502 7.90 23.37 -32.48
N SER A 503 7.10 23.06 -33.50
CA SER A 503 6.20 24.03 -34.15
C SER A 503 4.85 24.04 -33.42
N ARG A 504 4.33 25.24 -33.13
CA ARG A 504 3.03 25.37 -32.46
C ARG A 504 1.91 24.95 -33.44
N THR A 505 1.17 23.92 -33.06
CA THR A 505 0.07 23.35 -33.87
C THR A 505 -1.32 23.74 -33.41
N GLY A 506 -1.44 24.22 -32.15
CA GLY A 506 -2.73 24.63 -31.62
C GLY A 506 -2.61 25.61 -30.46
N GLN A 507 -3.69 26.36 -30.23
CA GLN A 507 -3.88 27.20 -29.07
C GLN A 507 -5.34 27.13 -28.65
N THR A 508 -5.60 26.96 -27.36
CA THR A 508 -6.93 27.03 -26.76
C THR A 508 -6.93 28.06 -25.64
N SER A 509 -8.06 28.64 -25.38
CA SER A 509 -8.22 29.54 -24.24
C SER A 509 -9.60 29.34 -23.63
N GLY A 510 -9.67 29.26 -22.32
CA GLY A 510 -10.92 29.04 -21.61
C GLY A 510 -10.82 29.39 -20.13
N PRO A 511 -11.97 29.57 -19.47
CA PRO A 511 -11.99 29.79 -18.03
C PRO A 511 -11.60 28.51 -17.30
N PHE A 512 -10.95 28.62 -16.14
CA PHE A 512 -10.72 27.54 -15.22
C PHE A 512 -11.21 27.87 -13.81
N ASN A 513 -11.54 26.83 -13.06
CA ASN A 513 -11.84 26.88 -11.63
C ASN A 513 -11.23 25.63 -10.98
N LEU A 514 -10.05 25.78 -10.39
CA LEU A 514 -9.24 24.69 -9.87
C LEU A 514 -8.70 25.01 -8.48
N THR A 515 -8.41 23.98 -7.71
CA THR A 515 -7.67 24.10 -6.46
C THR A 515 -6.28 23.51 -6.65
N PHE A 516 -5.27 24.37 -6.57
CA PHE A 516 -3.87 23.96 -6.58
C PHE A 516 -3.44 23.65 -5.15
N ALA A 517 -3.02 22.42 -4.91
CA ALA A 517 -2.49 22.03 -3.63
C ALA A 517 -0.99 22.26 -3.60
N VAL A 518 -0.53 23.08 -2.66
CA VAL A 518 0.89 23.37 -2.45
C VAL A 518 1.31 22.99 -1.04
N ARG A 519 2.55 22.58 -0.87
CA ARG A 519 3.10 22.12 0.39
C ARG A 519 4.49 22.68 0.64
N ARG A 520 4.75 23.09 1.88
CA ARG A 520 6.05 23.64 2.28
C ARG A 520 7.07 22.51 2.38
N ALA A 521 8.16 22.64 1.64
CA ALA A 521 9.32 21.78 1.69
C ALA A 521 10.41 22.35 2.61
N THR A 522 11.50 21.61 2.78
CA THR A 522 12.69 22.10 3.49
C THR A 522 13.25 23.34 2.79
N GLY A 523 13.66 24.35 3.57
CA GLY A 523 14.23 25.59 3.04
C GLY A 523 13.20 26.63 2.58
N ASP A 524 12.03 26.63 3.19
CA ASP A 524 10.91 27.59 2.95
C ASP A 524 10.36 27.60 1.53
N ARG A 525 10.60 26.54 0.81
CA ARG A 525 10.11 26.37 -0.53
C ARG A 525 8.74 25.69 -0.56
N TRP A 526 7.90 26.07 -1.52
CA TRP A 526 6.60 25.44 -1.76
C TRP A 526 6.64 24.61 -3.05
N LEU A 527 6.12 23.39 -2.99
CA LEU A 527 6.03 22.46 -4.12
C LEU A 527 4.56 22.23 -4.47
N ASN A 528 4.28 22.06 -5.75
CA ASN A 528 2.98 21.62 -6.23
C ASN A 528 2.79 20.13 -5.87
N VAL A 529 1.71 19.80 -5.19
CA VAL A 529 1.46 18.39 -4.79
C VAL A 529 0.21 17.81 -5.43
N GLY A 530 -0.64 18.65 -6.03
CA GLY A 530 -1.83 18.20 -6.75
C GLY A 530 -2.63 19.34 -7.35
N VAL A 531 -3.48 19.00 -8.32
CA VAL A 531 -4.49 19.89 -8.88
C VAL A 531 -5.84 19.20 -8.74
N LEU A 532 -6.77 19.83 -8.04
CA LEU A 532 -8.09 19.31 -7.72
C LEU A 532 -9.16 20.14 -8.41
N PRO A 533 -10.32 19.55 -8.76
CA PRO A 533 -11.48 20.36 -9.11
C PRO A 533 -11.83 21.30 -7.95
N ALA A 534 -12.28 22.51 -8.24
CA ALA A 534 -12.82 23.35 -7.19
C ALA A 534 -14.04 22.66 -6.54
N PRO A 535 -14.23 22.81 -5.22
CA PRO A 535 -15.45 22.33 -4.59
C PRO A 535 -16.66 22.98 -5.28
N PRO A 536 -17.76 22.23 -5.45
CA PRO A 536 -18.99 22.84 -5.95
C PRO A 536 -19.38 23.98 -5.00
N GLY A 537 -19.56 25.18 -5.55
CA GLY A 537 -19.92 26.38 -4.82
C GLY A 537 -21.29 26.26 -4.14
#